data_20a0d7a34c1fc3a1ddf9c72eee00a77b
#
_entry.id   20a0d7a34c1fc3a1ddf9c72eee00a77b
#
_cell.length_a   1.000
_cell.length_b   1.000
_cell.length_c   1.000
_cell.angle_alpha   90.00
_cell.angle_beta   90.00
_cell.angle_gamma   90.00
#
_symmetry.space_group_name_H-M   'P 1'
#
loop_
_entity.id
_entity.type
_entity.pdbx_description
1 polymer ?
#
loop_
_entity_poly.entity_id
_entity_poly.type
_entity_poly.pdbx_seq_one_letter_code
_entity_poly.pdbx_strand_id
1 'polypeptide(L)'
;MYNSLEVLLDSLIRNRIEALYSDLLKNNAIYNQFSSDRNLYFKQLHELLPQDKHKTLFLYDDADLSVQTILEREIYLQGFKDALQLHNELNITSN
;
A
#
# COMPACT_ATOMS: atom_id res chain seq x y z
N MET A 1 8.12 -23.03 -2.13
CA MET A 1 9.48 -22.45 -2.09
C MET A 1 9.55 -21.24 -3.00
N TYR A 2 10.00 -20.12 -2.48
CA TYR A 2 10.16 -18.90 -3.29
C TYR A 2 11.43 -19.01 -4.11
N ASN A 3 11.35 -18.70 -5.41
CA ASN A 3 12.53 -18.61 -6.22
C ASN A 3 13.24 -17.26 -6.02
N SER A 4 14.48 -17.13 -6.46
CA SER A 4 15.27 -15.91 -6.29
C SER A 4 14.69 -14.72 -7.04
N LEU A 5 13.98 -14.95 -8.14
CA LEU A 5 13.31 -13.89 -8.91
C LEU A 5 12.15 -13.29 -8.11
N GLU A 6 11.34 -14.12 -7.45
CA GLU A 6 10.25 -13.63 -6.61
C GLU A 6 10.76 -12.79 -5.45
N VAL A 7 11.86 -13.20 -4.80
CA VAL A 7 12.48 -12.45 -3.72
C VAL A 7 12.96 -11.08 -4.22
N LEU A 8 13.58 -11.03 -5.38
CA LEU A 8 14.03 -9.76 -5.99
C LEU A 8 12.86 -8.85 -6.34
N LEU A 9 11.77 -9.42 -6.89
CA LEU A 9 10.55 -8.66 -7.20
C LEU A 9 9.91 -8.11 -5.94
N ASP A 10 9.82 -8.89 -4.87
CA ASP A 10 9.25 -8.43 -3.60
C ASP A 10 10.02 -7.24 -3.03
N SER A 11 11.34 -7.30 -3.05
CA SER A 11 12.18 -6.21 -2.58
C SER A 11 12.00 -4.95 -3.44
N LEU A 12 11.97 -5.10 -4.76
CA LEU A 12 11.76 -3.99 -5.69
C LEU A 12 10.39 -3.34 -5.49
N ILE A 13 9.34 -4.15 -5.37
CA ILE A 13 7.97 -3.67 -5.16
C ILE A 13 7.90 -2.89 -3.85
N ARG A 14 8.47 -3.42 -2.78
CA ARG A 14 8.49 -2.74 -1.48
C ARG A 14 9.16 -1.38 -1.55
N ASN A 15 10.33 -1.32 -2.17
CA ASN A 15 11.08 -0.08 -2.32
C ASN A 15 10.32 0.95 -3.15
N ARG A 16 9.64 0.51 -4.21
CA ARG A 16 8.83 1.40 -5.06
C ARG A 16 7.61 1.93 -4.32
N ILE A 17 6.94 1.11 -3.54
CA ILE A 17 5.79 1.53 -2.73
C ILE A 17 6.23 2.55 -1.68
N GLU A 18 7.35 2.32 -0.99
CA GLU A 18 7.89 3.26 -0.01
C GLU A 18 8.24 4.61 -0.65
N ALA A 19 8.87 4.59 -1.82
CA ALA A 19 9.19 5.81 -2.56
C ALA A 19 7.94 6.57 -2.98
N LEU A 20 6.89 5.86 -3.41
CA LEU A 20 5.61 6.46 -3.78
C LEU A 20 4.93 7.13 -2.58
N TYR A 21 4.91 6.48 -1.42
CA TYR A 21 4.36 7.08 -0.20
C TYR A 21 5.13 8.33 0.21
N SER A 22 6.45 8.30 0.14
CA SER A 22 7.27 9.48 0.43
C SER A 22 6.94 10.66 -0.49
N ASP A 23 6.75 10.37 -1.78
CA ASP A 23 6.37 11.38 -2.77
C ASP A 23 4.97 11.93 -2.50
N LEU A 24 4.01 11.06 -2.20
CA LEU A 24 2.63 11.48 -1.87
C LEU A 24 2.60 12.41 -0.66
N LEU A 25 3.36 12.09 0.38
CA LEU A 25 3.43 12.94 1.57
C LEU A 25 4.00 14.32 1.27
N LYS A 26 4.95 14.41 0.34
CA LYS A 26 5.58 15.69 -0.02
C LYS A 26 4.76 16.51 -0.99
N ASN A 27 4.08 15.88 -1.93
CA ASN A 27 3.58 16.57 -3.12
C ASN A 27 2.07 16.47 -3.34
N ASN A 28 1.35 15.65 -2.56
CA ASN A 28 -0.08 15.43 -2.77
C ASN A 28 -0.89 15.99 -1.59
N ALA A 29 -1.50 17.17 -1.80
CA ALA A 29 -2.27 17.86 -0.76
C ALA A 29 -3.51 17.07 -0.33
N ILE A 30 -4.18 16.41 -1.27
CA ILE A 30 -5.38 15.62 -0.98
C ILE A 30 -5.02 14.40 -0.11
N TYR A 31 -3.96 13.70 -0.48
CA TYR A 31 -3.46 12.58 0.31
C TYR A 31 -3.12 13.01 1.74
N ASN A 32 -2.43 14.13 1.88
CA ASN A 32 -2.05 14.68 3.19
C ASN A 32 -3.28 15.05 4.01
N GLN A 33 -4.30 15.62 3.41
CA GLN A 33 -5.53 15.99 4.08
C GLN A 33 -6.22 14.75 4.66
N PHE A 34 -6.44 13.72 3.85
CA PHE A 34 -7.10 12.50 4.31
C PHE A 34 -6.25 11.72 5.31
N SER A 35 -4.94 11.72 5.15
CA SER A 35 -4.02 11.08 6.12
C SER A 35 -4.10 11.76 7.48
N SER A 36 -4.13 13.10 7.51
CA SER A 36 -4.28 13.87 8.73
C SER A 36 -5.63 13.63 9.39
N ASP A 37 -6.70 13.60 8.59
CA ASP A 37 -8.06 13.32 9.07
C ASP A 37 -8.14 11.93 9.71
N ARG A 38 -7.57 10.93 9.05
CA ARG A 38 -7.52 9.57 9.57
C ARG A 38 -6.84 9.50 10.92
N ASN A 39 -5.71 10.18 11.07
CA ASN A 39 -4.96 10.21 12.33
C ASN A 39 -5.75 10.92 13.42
N LEU A 40 -6.40 12.02 13.08
CA LEU A 40 -7.25 12.77 14.02
C LEU A 40 -8.41 11.91 14.51
N TYR A 41 -9.13 11.27 13.61
CA TYR A 41 -10.29 10.44 13.96
C TYR A 41 -9.89 9.21 14.77
N PHE A 42 -8.76 8.61 14.46
CA PHE A 42 -8.24 7.50 15.26
C PHE A 42 -7.96 7.94 16.69
N LYS A 43 -7.33 9.11 16.85
CA LYS A 43 -7.06 9.69 18.18
C LYS A 43 -8.35 9.94 18.94
N GLN A 44 -9.36 10.51 18.28
CA GLN A 44 -10.66 10.76 18.88
C GLN A 44 -11.35 9.46 19.31
N LEU A 45 -11.29 8.42 18.47
CA LEU A 45 -11.83 7.11 18.85
C LEU A 45 -11.14 6.54 20.08
N HIS A 46 -9.84 6.64 20.14
CA HIS A 46 -9.07 6.19 21.31
C HIS A 46 -9.50 6.92 22.58
N GLU A 47 -9.72 8.22 22.49
CA GLU A 47 -10.14 9.04 23.64
C GLU A 47 -11.58 8.77 24.07
N LEU A 48 -12.48 8.48 23.11
CA LEU A 48 -13.90 8.24 23.36
C LEU A 48 -14.20 6.84 23.86
N LEU A 49 -13.37 5.85 23.52
CA LEU A 49 -13.60 4.46 23.89
C LEU A 49 -13.13 4.18 25.32
N PRO A 50 -13.87 3.37 26.09
CA PRO A 50 -13.38 2.87 27.38
C PRO A 50 -12.05 2.15 27.24
N GLN A 51 -11.24 2.17 28.28
CA GLN A 51 -9.90 1.60 28.27
C GLN A 51 -9.89 0.11 27.91
N ASP A 52 -10.91 -0.65 28.30
CA ASP A 52 -11.03 -2.06 27.99
C ASP A 52 -11.28 -2.34 26.50
N LYS A 53 -11.58 -1.31 25.71
CA LYS A 53 -11.79 -1.41 24.25
C LYS A 53 -10.57 -0.95 23.44
N HIS A 54 -9.55 -0.38 24.08
CA HIS A 54 -8.38 0.14 23.35
C HIS A 54 -7.62 -0.94 22.63
N LYS A 55 -7.49 -2.14 23.23
CA LYS A 55 -6.83 -3.28 22.58
C LYS A 55 -7.51 -3.65 21.25
N THR A 56 -8.84 -3.70 21.25
CA THR A 56 -9.60 -4.01 20.04
C THR A 56 -9.39 -2.93 18.97
N LEU A 57 -9.35 -1.67 19.34
CA LEU A 57 -9.08 -0.57 18.41
C LEU A 57 -7.71 -0.74 17.75
N PHE A 58 -6.67 -1.03 18.54
CA PHE A 58 -5.32 -1.25 18.00
C PHE A 58 -5.24 -2.49 17.11
N LEU A 59 -5.93 -3.57 17.48
CA LEU A 59 -5.97 -4.78 16.66
C LEU A 59 -6.68 -4.52 15.33
N TYR A 60 -7.72 -3.71 15.33
CA TYR A 60 -8.39 -3.28 14.09
C TYR A 60 -7.43 -2.49 13.21
N ASP A 61 -6.71 -1.54 13.78
CA ASP A 61 -5.77 -0.71 13.02
C ASP A 61 -4.65 -1.56 12.42
N ASP A 62 -4.10 -2.50 13.17
CA ASP A 62 -3.07 -3.43 12.68
C ASP A 62 -3.60 -4.32 11.56
N ALA A 63 -4.81 -4.85 11.72
CA ALA A 63 -5.43 -5.69 10.70
C ALA A 63 -5.70 -4.90 9.41
N ASP A 64 -6.19 -3.67 9.55
CA ASP A 64 -6.43 -2.78 8.40
C ASP A 64 -5.14 -2.48 7.65
N LEU A 65 -4.08 -2.18 8.38
CA LEU A 65 -2.76 -1.93 7.79
C LEU A 65 -2.25 -3.18 7.05
N SER A 66 -2.44 -4.36 7.62
CA SER A 66 -2.04 -5.62 6.99
C SER A 66 -2.80 -5.87 5.69
N VAL A 67 -4.12 -5.63 5.68
CA VAL A 67 -4.94 -5.74 4.47
C VAL A 67 -4.46 -4.78 3.40
N GLN A 68 -4.22 -3.53 3.76
CA GLN A 68 -3.73 -2.51 2.83
C GLN A 68 -2.38 -2.89 2.23
N THR A 69 -1.46 -3.38 3.05
CA THR A 69 -0.11 -3.77 2.62
C THR A 69 -0.17 -4.90 1.59
N ILE A 70 -1.01 -5.91 1.84
CA ILE A 70 -1.19 -7.03 0.91
C ILE A 70 -1.81 -6.54 -0.40
N LEU A 71 -2.86 -5.73 -0.31
CA LEU A 71 -3.57 -5.21 -1.48
C LEU A 71 -2.66 -4.34 -2.35
N GLU A 72 -1.88 -3.45 -1.74
CA GLU A 72 -0.94 -2.59 -2.45
C GLU A 72 0.09 -3.40 -3.23
N ARG A 73 0.64 -4.43 -2.58
CA ARG A 73 1.59 -5.33 -3.23
C ARG A 73 0.97 -6.03 -4.43
N GLU A 74 -0.23 -6.57 -4.27
CA GLU A 74 -0.92 -7.29 -5.34
C GLU A 74 -1.29 -6.36 -6.51
N ILE A 75 -1.73 -5.15 -6.20
CA ILE A 75 -2.05 -4.15 -7.25
C ILE A 75 -0.80 -3.78 -8.02
N TYR A 76 0.29 -3.53 -7.33
CA TYR A 76 1.56 -3.19 -7.98
C TYR A 76 2.06 -4.33 -8.87
N LEU A 77 2.01 -5.55 -8.38
CA LEU A 77 2.43 -6.74 -9.12
C LEU A 77 1.56 -6.96 -10.37
N GLN A 78 0.25 -6.77 -10.24
CA GLN A 78 -0.65 -6.89 -11.37
C GLN A 78 -0.38 -5.81 -12.42
N GLY A 79 -0.14 -4.57 -12.00
CA GLY A 79 0.24 -3.50 -12.91
C GLY A 79 1.53 -3.80 -13.66
N PHE A 80 2.51 -4.39 -13.00
CA PHE A 80 3.75 -4.80 -13.63
C PHE A 80 3.51 -5.87 -14.71
N LYS A 81 2.70 -6.88 -14.38
CA LYS A 81 2.33 -7.94 -15.34
C LYS A 81 1.58 -7.38 -16.53
N ASP A 82 0.64 -6.48 -16.30
CA ASP A 82 -0.14 -5.84 -17.36
C ASP A 82 0.76 -5.01 -18.28
N ALA A 83 1.72 -4.30 -17.74
CA ALA A 83 2.68 -3.52 -18.52
C ALA A 83 3.56 -4.42 -19.39
N LEU A 84 4.01 -5.54 -18.85
CA LEU A 84 4.80 -6.52 -19.64
C LEU A 84 3.98 -7.10 -20.79
N GLN A 85 2.71 -7.44 -20.54
CA GLN A 85 1.84 -7.98 -21.58
C GLN A 85 1.59 -6.95 -22.67
N LEU A 86 1.31 -5.70 -22.30
CA LEU A 86 1.13 -4.62 -23.25
C LEU A 86 2.38 -4.40 -24.09
N HIS A 87 3.56 -4.42 -23.48
CA HIS A 87 4.82 -4.28 -24.17
C HIS A 87 5.01 -5.40 -25.22
N ASN A 88 4.70 -6.64 -24.85
CA ASN A 88 4.79 -7.77 -25.76
C ASN A 88 3.80 -7.65 -26.93
N GLU A 89 2.58 -7.21 -26.67
CA GLU A 89 1.56 -6.99 -27.72
C GLU A 89 2.00 -5.89 -28.70
N LEU A 90 2.57 -4.81 -28.19
CA LEU A 90 3.07 -3.71 -29.01
C LEU A 90 4.26 -4.17 -29.89
N ASN A 91 5.13 -4.98 -29.36
CA ASN A 91 6.26 -5.52 -30.12
C ASN A 91 5.79 -6.47 -31.24
N ILE A 92 4.75 -7.26 -30.98
CA ILE A 92 4.16 -8.14 -32.02
C ILE A 92 3.53 -7.32 -33.13
N THR A 93 2.81 -6.24 -32.78
CA THR A 93 2.11 -5.41 -33.78
C THR A 93 3.03 -4.49 -34.56
N SER A 94 4.21 -4.17 -34.05
CA SER A 94 5.17 -3.30 -34.74
C SER A 94 6.03 -4.03 -35.79
N ASN A 95 5.90 -5.33 -35.86
CA ASN A 95 6.54 -6.14 -36.92
C ASN A 95 5.58 -6.37 -38.08
#